data_bd1ec71e3cfa79c4a6e999184512a174
#
_entry.id   bd1ec71e3cfa79c4a6e999184512a174
#
_cell.length_a   1.000
_cell.length_b   1.000
_cell.length_c   1.000
_cell.angle_alpha   90.00
_cell.angle_beta   90.00
_cell.angle_gamma   90.00
#
_symmetry.space_group_name_H-M   'P 1'
#
loop_
_entity.id
_entity.type
_entity.pdbx_description
1 polymer ?
#
loop_
_entity_poly.entity_id
_entity_poly.type
_entity_poly.pdbx_seq_one_letter_code
_entity_poly.pdbx_strand_id
1 'polypeptide(L)'
;MYKRQTYKWIPRDENSHADRLANKALDGDVSTNAPLQKNFLIERLVSGEKPTIIYFVRHGETILTPERRFSGGDGSDPELSADGLEQAEAVGRELAARGADLIIASPMVRTKQTAEAIAKATGLEITLDEAWREAGFGEWDGLSISDVKKLYPNEWLSWVSSTGASAGITGESYEDVAARSEQALTNLALEHPGKTIIVVTHNYVIRTLVALVLGAPMESVYHLDVLPCSITTVNSWASDGLRALRGLSERSHLK
;
A
#
# COMPACT_ATOMS: atom_id res chain seq x y z
N MET A 1 -8.20 -21.40 22.91
CA MET A 1 -7.59 -22.46 23.77
C MET A 1 -6.13 -22.62 23.29
N TYR A 2 -5.17 -21.96 23.95
CA TYR A 2 -3.76 -22.05 23.57
C TYR A 2 -3.26 -23.46 23.91
N LYS A 3 -2.86 -24.25 22.92
CA LYS A 3 -2.17 -25.50 23.14
C LYS A 3 -0.80 -25.18 23.72
N ARG A 4 -0.58 -25.53 24.98
CA ARG A 4 0.72 -25.45 25.67
C ARG A 4 1.69 -26.33 24.92
N GLN A 5 2.63 -25.74 24.20
CA GLN A 5 3.74 -26.49 23.58
C GLN A 5 4.70 -26.92 24.70
N THR A 6 4.91 -28.22 24.83
CA THR A 6 5.94 -28.78 25.73
C THR A 6 7.17 -29.11 24.89
N TYR A 7 8.29 -28.49 25.21
CA TYR A 7 9.57 -28.80 24.59
C TYR A 7 10.25 -29.91 25.40
N LYS A 8 10.61 -31.00 24.73
CA LYS A 8 11.41 -32.09 25.31
C LYS A 8 12.81 -32.03 24.69
N TRP A 9 13.84 -31.92 25.52
CA TRP A 9 15.19 -32.08 25.04
C TRP A 9 15.42 -33.54 24.62
N ILE A 10 15.96 -33.77 23.43
CA ILE A 10 16.25 -35.09 22.88
C ILE A 10 17.74 -35.12 22.60
N PRO A 11 18.50 -36.12 23.07
CA PRO A 11 19.90 -36.30 22.74
C PRO A 11 20.09 -36.37 21.23
N ARG A 12 21.28 -35.98 20.76
CA ARG A 12 21.57 -35.88 19.31
C ARG A 12 21.48 -37.24 18.61
N ASP A 13 21.89 -38.31 19.28
CA ASP A 13 21.82 -39.70 18.82
C ASP A 13 20.38 -40.23 18.68
N GLU A 14 19.44 -39.66 19.40
CA GLU A 14 18.01 -39.97 19.30
C GLU A 14 17.25 -39.04 18.31
N ASN A 15 17.90 -37.98 17.77
CA ASN A 15 17.26 -36.99 16.89
C ASN A 15 17.64 -37.17 15.40
N SER A 16 17.71 -38.42 14.97
CA SER A 16 18.05 -38.77 13.59
C SER A 16 17.20 -38.12 12.50
N HIS A 17 15.97 -37.68 12.85
CA HIS A 17 15.09 -36.99 11.92
C HIS A 17 15.59 -35.56 11.63
N ALA A 18 15.98 -34.80 12.66
CA ALA A 18 16.51 -33.45 12.48
C ALA A 18 17.87 -33.47 11.78
N ASP A 19 18.74 -34.41 12.13
CA ASP A 19 20.05 -34.58 11.44
C ASP A 19 19.86 -34.96 9.96
N ARG A 20 18.89 -35.81 9.63
CA ARG A 20 18.56 -36.14 8.24
C ARG A 20 18.03 -34.93 7.45
N LEU A 21 17.20 -34.09 8.08
CA LEU A 21 16.68 -32.85 7.43
C LEU A 21 17.81 -31.83 7.23
N ALA A 22 18.69 -31.67 8.22
CA ALA A 22 19.83 -30.77 8.12
C ALA A 22 20.83 -31.25 7.04
N ASN A 23 21.16 -32.55 6.99
CA ASN A 23 21.99 -33.11 5.96
C ASN A 23 21.36 -33.01 4.57
N LYS A 24 20.07 -33.27 4.43
CA LYS A 24 19.34 -33.05 3.18
C LYS A 24 19.43 -31.62 2.68
N ALA A 25 19.40 -30.65 3.59
CA ALA A 25 19.54 -29.21 3.26
C ALA A 25 21.00 -28.89 2.86
N LEU A 26 21.98 -29.54 3.50
CA LEU A 26 23.41 -29.36 3.20
C LEU A 26 23.86 -30.07 1.90
N ASP A 27 23.28 -31.24 1.60
CA ASP A 27 23.63 -32.03 0.41
C ASP A 27 22.94 -31.49 -0.88
N GLY A 28 22.19 -30.38 -0.78
CA GLY A 28 21.52 -29.78 -1.93
C GLY A 28 20.34 -30.59 -2.49
N ASP A 29 19.93 -31.66 -1.78
CA ASP A 29 18.81 -32.55 -2.16
C ASP A 29 17.43 -31.96 -1.80
N VAL A 30 17.40 -30.70 -1.35
CA VAL A 30 16.20 -29.88 -1.41
C VAL A 30 16.11 -29.45 -2.86
N SER A 31 15.31 -30.17 -3.66
CA SER A 31 14.78 -29.62 -4.90
C SER A 31 13.95 -28.37 -4.51
N THR A 32 14.64 -27.29 -4.28
CA THR A 32 14.03 -25.98 -4.21
C THR A 32 13.58 -25.66 -5.63
N ASN A 33 12.38 -26.14 -5.99
CA ASN A 33 11.58 -25.55 -7.04
C ASN A 33 11.08 -24.15 -6.62
N ALA A 34 11.59 -23.63 -5.51
CA ALA A 34 11.58 -22.18 -5.29
C ALA A 34 12.51 -21.61 -6.37
N PRO A 35 12.01 -20.78 -7.30
CA PRO A 35 12.88 -20.07 -8.22
C PRO A 35 13.97 -19.43 -7.35
N LEU A 36 15.25 -19.65 -7.71
CA LEU A 36 16.36 -18.94 -7.10
C LEU A 36 15.92 -17.50 -6.98
N GLN A 37 15.84 -16.98 -5.75
CA GLN A 37 15.59 -15.56 -5.54
C GLN A 37 16.81 -14.84 -6.12
N LYS A 38 16.77 -14.61 -7.43
CA LYS A 38 17.75 -13.77 -8.10
C LYS A 38 17.72 -12.44 -7.41
N ASN A 39 18.88 -11.87 -7.14
CA ASN A 39 18.96 -10.48 -6.69
C ASN A 39 18.64 -9.55 -7.86
N PHE A 40 17.39 -9.52 -8.26
CA PHE A 40 16.90 -8.76 -9.40
C PHE A 40 17.29 -7.29 -9.37
N LEU A 41 17.45 -6.72 -8.16
CA LEU A 41 17.85 -5.32 -8.03
C LEU A 41 19.27 -5.08 -8.56
N ILE A 42 20.21 -6.00 -8.29
CA ILE A 42 21.58 -5.91 -8.82
C ILE A 42 21.58 -6.08 -10.33
N GLU A 43 20.82 -7.05 -10.85
CA GLU A 43 20.70 -7.26 -12.31
C GLU A 43 20.17 -5.98 -13.00
N ARG A 44 19.21 -5.27 -12.39
CA ARG A 44 18.64 -4.02 -12.92
C ARG A 44 19.62 -2.85 -12.92
N LEU A 45 20.46 -2.75 -11.90
CA LEU A 45 21.51 -1.73 -11.86
C LEU A 45 22.52 -1.90 -13.02
N VAL A 46 22.68 -3.13 -13.51
CA VAL A 46 23.59 -3.46 -14.60
C VAL A 46 22.91 -3.39 -15.99
N SER A 47 21.62 -3.73 -16.08
CA SER A 47 20.88 -3.79 -17.36
C SER A 47 20.64 -2.43 -18.02
N GLY A 48 20.67 -1.34 -17.25
CA GLY A 48 20.36 0.00 -17.72
C GLY A 48 18.86 0.25 -18.03
N GLU A 49 17.98 -0.74 -17.78
CA GLU A 49 16.53 -0.55 -17.96
C GLU A 49 15.99 0.47 -16.96
N LYS A 50 15.28 1.46 -17.46
CA LYS A 50 14.65 2.50 -16.63
C LYS A 50 13.34 1.97 -16.05
N PRO A 51 13.15 2.02 -14.71
CA PRO A 51 11.87 1.71 -14.12
C PRO A 51 10.82 2.78 -14.44
N THR A 52 9.57 2.39 -14.42
CA THR A 52 8.48 3.32 -14.17
C THR A 52 8.56 3.73 -12.71
N ILE A 53 8.70 5.02 -12.42
CA ILE A 53 8.76 5.59 -11.09
C ILE A 53 7.34 6.05 -10.72
N ILE A 54 6.82 5.60 -9.59
CA ILE A 54 5.47 5.94 -9.17
C ILE A 54 5.54 6.61 -7.81
N TYR A 55 5.06 7.85 -7.74
CA TYR A 55 4.85 8.60 -6.51
C TYR A 55 3.40 8.44 -6.07
N PHE A 56 3.15 7.51 -5.16
CA PHE A 56 1.85 7.41 -4.49
C PHE A 56 1.74 8.51 -3.44
N VAL A 57 0.73 9.35 -3.58
CA VAL A 57 0.44 10.44 -2.66
C VAL A 57 -0.88 10.16 -1.96
N ARG A 58 -0.87 10.05 -0.63
CA ARG A 58 -2.12 10.07 0.12
C ARG A 58 -2.73 11.46 0.03
N HIS A 59 -4.04 11.56 -0.19
CA HIS A 59 -4.75 12.84 -0.14
C HIS A 59 -4.44 13.63 1.14
N GLY A 60 -4.59 14.95 1.11
CA GLY A 60 -4.42 15.83 2.26
C GLY A 60 -5.42 15.55 3.37
N GLU A 61 -5.22 16.17 4.53
CA GLU A 61 -6.14 16.08 5.64
C GLU A 61 -7.54 16.52 5.24
N THR A 62 -8.58 15.80 5.70
CA THR A 62 -9.98 16.14 5.52
C THR A 62 -10.58 16.64 6.83
N ILE A 63 -11.77 17.23 6.77
CA ILE A 63 -12.53 17.64 7.96
C ILE A 63 -12.83 16.45 8.91
N LEU A 64 -12.84 15.21 8.41
CA LEU A 64 -13.09 14.00 9.20
C LEU A 64 -11.82 13.38 9.80
N THR A 65 -10.64 13.78 9.34
CA THR A 65 -9.36 13.18 9.77
C THR A 65 -9.07 13.38 11.26
N PRO A 66 -9.25 14.59 11.85
CA PRO A 66 -9.04 14.81 13.28
C PRO A 66 -9.98 13.98 14.16
N GLU A 67 -11.20 13.71 13.69
CA GLU A 67 -12.20 12.93 14.41
C GLU A 67 -11.98 11.41 14.26
N ARG A 68 -11.02 10.98 13.44
CA ARG A 68 -10.74 9.57 13.14
C ARG A 68 -11.98 8.80 12.69
N ARG A 69 -12.78 9.42 11.80
CA ARG A 69 -13.94 8.78 11.20
C ARG A 69 -13.55 8.01 9.96
N PHE A 70 -14.23 6.90 9.72
CA PHE A 70 -14.11 6.16 8.47
C PHE A 70 -14.69 6.99 7.32
N SER A 71 -13.98 7.05 6.22
CA SER A 71 -14.41 7.70 4.99
C SER A 71 -13.93 6.86 3.82
N GLY A 72 -14.83 6.01 3.34
CA GLY A 72 -14.56 5.01 2.32
C GLY A 72 -14.63 5.52 0.90
N GLY A 73 -14.53 4.58 -0.02
CA GLY A 73 -14.68 4.82 -1.45
C GLY A 73 -16.12 4.85 -1.93
N ASP A 74 -17.05 4.35 -1.13
CA ASP A 74 -18.47 4.14 -1.46
C ASP A 74 -19.45 4.93 -0.59
N GLY A 75 -18.93 5.73 0.35
CA GLY A 75 -19.73 6.48 1.32
C GLY A 75 -19.46 7.99 1.29
N SER A 76 -19.14 8.55 2.46
CA SER A 76 -18.85 9.96 2.63
C SER A 76 -17.61 10.39 1.85
N ASP A 77 -17.71 11.51 1.13
CA ASP A 77 -16.61 12.05 0.34
C ASP A 77 -16.26 13.47 0.79
N PRO A 78 -15.59 13.61 1.95
CA PRO A 78 -15.29 14.92 2.53
C PRO A 78 -14.26 15.68 1.70
N GLU A 79 -14.39 17.01 1.72
CA GLU A 79 -13.37 17.92 1.22
C GLU A 79 -12.13 17.95 2.12
N LEU A 80 -11.03 18.49 1.60
CA LEU A 80 -9.85 18.79 2.40
C LEU A 80 -10.16 19.85 3.46
N SER A 81 -9.53 19.73 4.61
CA SER A 81 -9.48 20.79 5.60
C SER A 81 -8.57 21.94 5.11
N ALA A 82 -8.58 23.07 5.84
CA ALA A 82 -7.65 24.16 5.54
C ALA A 82 -6.19 23.67 5.57
N ASP A 83 -5.81 22.90 6.62
CA ASP A 83 -4.49 22.30 6.73
C ASP A 83 -4.23 21.30 5.57
N GLY A 84 -5.24 20.55 5.16
CA GLY A 84 -5.15 19.64 4.03
C GLY A 84 -4.87 20.33 2.70
N LEU A 85 -5.45 21.52 2.48
CA LEU A 85 -5.16 22.34 1.30
C LEU A 85 -3.71 22.85 1.31
N GLU A 86 -3.21 23.33 2.45
CA GLU A 86 -1.81 23.74 2.62
C GLU A 86 -0.83 22.56 2.39
N GLN A 87 -1.17 21.38 2.92
CA GLN A 87 -0.42 20.14 2.68
C GLN A 87 -0.39 19.78 1.19
N ALA A 88 -1.52 19.91 0.50
CA ALA A 88 -1.62 19.64 -0.94
C ALA A 88 -0.76 20.59 -1.78
N GLU A 89 -0.73 21.87 -1.42
CA GLU A 89 0.16 22.82 -2.09
C GLU A 89 1.64 22.52 -1.84
N ALA A 90 2.00 22.10 -0.62
CA ALA A 90 3.38 21.76 -0.26
C ALA A 90 3.86 20.53 -1.03
N VAL A 91 3.05 19.43 -1.08
CA VAL A 91 3.40 18.24 -1.87
C VAL A 91 3.44 18.55 -3.36
N GLY A 92 2.59 19.45 -3.85
CA GLY A 92 2.64 19.93 -5.23
C GLY A 92 3.97 20.56 -5.60
N ARG A 93 4.49 21.48 -4.77
CA ARG A 93 5.81 22.09 -4.96
C ARG A 93 6.94 21.07 -4.94
N GLU A 94 6.88 20.12 -4.02
CA GLU A 94 7.86 19.03 -3.93
C GLU A 94 7.89 18.18 -5.20
N LEU A 95 6.71 17.75 -5.68
CA LEU A 95 6.59 16.91 -6.87
C LEU A 95 6.95 17.65 -8.16
N ALA A 96 6.69 18.96 -8.24
CA ALA A 96 7.16 19.79 -9.34
C ALA A 96 8.69 19.82 -9.39
N ALA A 97 9.37 19.86 -8.23
CA ALA A 97 10.84 19.82 -8.17
C ALA A 97 11.41 18.44 -8.52
N ARG A 98 10.72 17.34 -8.18
CA ARG A 98 11.13 15.96 -8.54
C ARG A 98 10.92 15.66 -10.01
N GLY A 99 9.94 16.29 -10.64
CA GLY A 99 9.50 16.04 -12.01
C GLY A 99 8.59 14.81 -12.12
N ALA A 100 7.64 14.90 -13.04
CA ALA A 100 6.74 13.81 -13.42
C ALA A 100 6.24 13.98 -14.84
N ASP A 101 5.73 12.91 -15.44
CA ASP A 101 5.19 12.90 -16.82
C ASP A 101 3.65 12.99 -16.81
N LEU A 102 2.97 12.47 -15.78
CA LEU A 102 1.50 12.43 -15.70
C LEU A 102 1.00 12.35 -14.27
N ILE A 103 -0.28 12.74 -14.07
CA ILE A 103 -1.01 12.63 -12.81
C ILE A 103 -2.22 11.76 -13.03
N ILE A 104 -2.37 10.75 -12.17
CA ILE A 104 -3.58 9.94 -12.05
C ILE A 104 -4.13 10.15 -10.63
N ALA A 105 -5.44 10.24 -10.50
CA ALA A 105 -6.07 10.41 -9.21
C ALA A 105 -7.30 9.53 -9.05
N SER A 106 -7.53 9.05 -7.84
CA SER A 106 -8.83 8.53 -7.43
C SER A 106 -9.92 9.60 -7.65
N PRO A 107 -11.14 9.25 -8.06
CA PRO A 107 -12.19 10.23 -8.38
C PRO A 107 -12.85 10.87 -7.15
N MET A 108 -12.39 10.57 -5.93
CA MET A 108 -12.92 11.14 -4.69
C MET A 108 -12.58 12.63 -4.59
N VAL A 109 -13.43 13.44 -3.94
CA VAL A 109 -13.25 14.90 -3.82
C VAL A 109 -11.90 15.24 -3.20
N ARG A 110 -11.53 14.61 -2.07
CA ARG A 110 -10.26 14.84 -1.37
C ARG A 110 -9.02 14.54 -2.21
N THR A 111 -9.06 13.51 -3.06
CA THR A 111 -7.96 13.18 -3.97
C THR A 111 -7.92 14.11 -5.17
N LYS A 112 -9.06 14.53 -5.70
CA LYS A 112 -9.13 15.55 -6.76
C LYS A 112 -8.56 16.88 -6.29
N GLN A 113 -8.98 17.39 -5.13
CA GLN A 113 -8.45 18.64 -4.58
C GLN A 113 -6.94 18.58 -4.35
N THR A 114 -6.42 17.43 -3.86
CA THR A 114 -4.97 17.21 -3.72
C THR A 114 -4.29 17.20 -5.10
N ALA A 115 -4.86 16.47 -6.07
CA ALA A 115 -4.32 16.41 -7.43
C ALA A 115 -4.36 17.76 -8.16
N GLU A 116 -5.37 18.57 -7.94
CA GLU A 116 -5.49 19.93 -8.49
C GLU A 116 -4.36 20.84 -8.01
N ALA A 117 -4.01 20.77 -6.72
CA ALA A 117 -2.87 21.51 -6.19
C ALA A 117 -1.53 21.04 -6.82
N ILE A 118 -1.37 19.73 -7.02
CA ILE A 118 -0.21 19.15 -7.72
C ILE A 118 -0.19 19.57 -9.19
N ALA A 119 -1.33 19.50 -9.88
CA ALA A 119 -1.46 19.88 -11.29
C ALA A 119 -1.13 21.37 -11.50
N LYS A 120 -1.58 22.23 -10.59
CA LYS A 120 -1.23 23.66 -10.60
C LYS A 120 0.27 23.91 -10.51
N ALA A 121 0.97 23.11 -9.70
CA ALA A 121 2.41 23.24 -9.50
C ALA A 121 3.25 22.63 -10.64
N THR A 122 2.78 21.53 -11.24
CA THR A 122 3.50 20.77 -12.26
C THR A 122 3.14 21.15 -13.68
N GLY A 123 1.96 21.74 -13.89
CA GLY A 123 1.41 22.01 -15.24
C GLY A 123 0.85 20.79 -15.95
N LEU A 124 0.71 19.64 -15.27
CA LEU A 124 0.22 18.39 -15.84
C LEU A 124 -1.31 18.30 -15.74
N GLU A 125 -1.91 17.56 -16.67
CA GLU A 125 -3.34 17.24 -16.64
C GLU A 125 -3.61 16.06 -15.69
N ILE A 126 -4.82 16.01 -15.10
CA ILE A 126 -5.25 14.96 -14.18
C ILE A 126 -6.12 13.96 -14.96
N THR A 127 -5.75 12.68 -14.88
CA THR A 127 -6.59 11.57 -15.30
C THR A 127 -7.23 10.93 -14.07
N LEU A 128 -8.55 10.71 -14.09
CA LEU A 128 -9.25 10.02 -13.00
C LEU A 128 -9.35 8.53 -13.29
N ASP A 129 -9.10 7.70 -12.25
CA ASP A 129 -9.17 6.26 -12.35
C ASP A 129 -9.76 5.65 -11.06
N GLU A 130 -10.88 4.93 -11.23
CA GLU A 130 -11.63 4.26 -10.16
C GLU A 130 -10.81 3.19 -9.43
N ALA A 131 -9.82 2.59 -10.09
CA ALA A 131 -8.98 1.58 -9.48
C ALA A 131 -8.20 2.08 -8.24
N TRP A 132 -8.04 3.40 -8.12
CA TRP A 132 -7.33 4.03 -7.01
C TRP A 132 -8.23 4.53 -5.87
N ARG A 133 -9.53 4.16 -5.84
CA ARG A 133 -10.45 4.53 -4.76
C ARG A 133 -10.02 3.93 -3.43
N GLU A 134 -10.45 4.59 -2.33
CA GLU A 134 -10.28 4.03 -0.98
C GLU A 134 -11.08 2.74 -0.81
N ALA A 135 -10.73 1.95 0.20
CA ALA A 135 -11.56 0.81 0.60
C ALA A 135 -12.99 1.27 0.91
N GLY A 136 -13.97 0.49 0.48
CA GLY A 136 -15.33 0.64 0.97
C GLY A 136 -15.41 0.22 2.44
N PHE A 137 -16.01 1.07 3.29
CA PHE A 137 -16.19 0.77 4.72
C PHE A 137 -17.63 0.33 5.06
N GLY A 138 -18.51 0.29 4.07
CA GLY A 138 -19.90 -0.13 4.24
C GLY A 138 -20.59 0.66 5.37
N GLU A 139 -21.19 -0.06 6.32
CA GLU A 139 -21.95 0.52 7.43
C GLU A 139 -21.09 1.33 8.42
N TRP A 140 -19.77 1.25 8.33
CA TRP A 140 -18.88 2.02 9.19
C TRP A 140 -18.58 3.41 8.64
N ASP A 141 -18.96 3.68 7.41
CA ASP A 141 -18.68 4.99 6.80
C ASP A 141 -19.30 6.14 7.62
N GLY A 142 -18.52 7.18 7.85
CA GLY A 142 -18.91 8.32 8.70
C GLY A 142 -18.84 8.07 10.21
N LEU A 143 -18.69 6.83 10.67
CA LEU A 143 -18.57 6.50 12.09
C LEU A 143 -17.15 6.70 12.60
N SER A 144 -17.03 7.07 13.89
CA SER A 144 -15.73 7.04 14.58
C SER A 144 -15.33 5.60 14.93
N ILE A 145 -14.02 5.37 15.16
CA ILE A 145 -13.53 4.07 15.63
C ILE A 145 -14.23 3.64 16.93
N SER A 146 -14.55 4.58 17.83
CA SER A 146 -15.24 4.29 19.08
C SER A 146 -16.68 3.86 18.86
N ASP A 147 -17.38 4.49 17.89
CA ASP A 147 -18.75 4.12 17.56
C ASP A 147 -18.80 2.75 16.89
N VAL A 148 -17.87 2.46 15.96
CA VAL A 148 -17.77 1.14 15.34
C VAL A 148 -17.56 0.05 16.37
N LYS A 149 -16.62 0.22 17.30
CA LYS A 149 -16.38 -0.76 18.39
C LYS A 149 -17.61 -1.01 19.27
N LYS A 150 -18.44 0.01 19.46
CA LYS A 150 -19.65 -0.07 20.28
C LYS A 150 -20.81 -0.71 19.52
N LEU A 151 -21.00 -0.36 18.27
CA LEU A 151 -22.16 -0.78 17.46
C LEU A 151 -21.92 -2.11 16.75
N TYR A 152 -20.68 -2.42 16.38
CA TYR A 152 -20.26 -3.58 15.58
C TYR A 152 -19.08 -4.33 16.24
N PRO A 153 -19.18 -4.77 17.50
CA PRO A 153 -18.03 -5.33 18.24
C PRO A 153 -17.47 -6.60 17.62
N ASN A 154 -18.31 -7.46 17.05
CA ASN A 154 -17.87 -8.72 16.45
C ASN A 154 -17.18 -8.50 15.10
N GLU A 155 -17.76 -7.66 14.26
CA GLU A 155 -17.23 -7.28 12.95
C GLU A 155 -15.90 -6.54 13.14
N TRP A 156 -15.82 -5.63 14.13
CA TRP A 156 -14.58 -4.98 14.51
C TRP A 156 -13.49 -6.00 14.90
N LEU A 157 -13.83 -6.96 15.75
CA LEU A 157 -12.87 -7.99 16.18
C LEU A 157 -12.40 -8.84 15.00
N SER A 158 -13.31 -9.22 14.12
CA SER A 158 -12.99 -9.97 12.89
C SER A 158 -12.01 -9.18 12.01
N TRP A 159 -12.33 -7.91 11.75
CA TRP A 159 -11.55 -7.03 10.88
C TRP A 159 -10.13 -6.73 11.40
N VAL A 160 -9.94 -6.53 12.71
CA VAL A 160 -8.60 -6.32 13.27
C VAL A 160 -7.79 -7.61 13.42
N SER A 161 -8.43 -8.77 13.23
CA SER A 161 -7.80 -10.08 13.39
C SER A 161 -7.48 -10.77 12.06
N SER A 162 -8.02 -10.26 10.93
CA SER A 162 -7.85 -10.88 9.62
C SER A 162 -7.92 -9.84 8.50
N THR A 163 -6.98 -9.89 7.58
CA THR A 163 -6.95 -9.05 6.38
C THR A 163 -8.00 -9.42 5.34
N GLY A 164 -8.53 -10.65 5.40
CA GLY A 164 -9.64 -11.12 4.57
C GLY A 164 -11.03 -10.76 5.11
N ALA A 165 -11.11 -10.14 6.32
CA ALA A 165 -12.38 -9.68 6.84
C ALA A 165 -12.75 -8.31 6.26
N SER A 166 -14.00 -8.19 5.78
CA SER A 166 -14.53 -6.92 5.26
C SER A 166 -14.68 -5.88 6.37
N ALA A 167 -14.48 -4.62 6.02
CA ALA A 167 -14.84 -3.51 6.88
C ALA A 167 -16.36 -3.33 6.89
N GLY A 168 -16.96 -3.22 8.06
CA GLY A 168 -18.43 -3.29 8.15
C GLY A 168 -18.95 -4.68 7.76
N ILE A 169 -20.11 -4.70 7.14
CA ILE A 169 -20.74 -5.92 6.61
C ILE A 169 -20.57 -5.98 5.08
N THR A 170 -20.70 -4.82 4.42
CA THR A 170 -20.72 -4.70 2.96
C THR A 170 -19.47 -4.03 2.37
N GLY A 171 -18.51 -3.63 3.21
CA GLY A 171 -17.28 -2.99 2.75
C GLY A 171 -16.25 -3.97 2.21
N GLU A 172 -15.09 -3.44 1.81
CA GLU A 172 -13.96 -4.21 1.29
C GLU A 172 -13.04 -4.73 2.40
N SER A 173 -12.44 -5.88 2.16
CA SER A 173 -11.28 -6.39 2.91
C SER A 173 -9.97 -5.80 2.34
N TYR A 174 -8.85 -6.00 3.06
CA TYR A 174 -7.53 -5.69 2.51
C TYR A 174 -7.20 -6.55 1.28
N GLU A 175 -7.71 -7.77 1.22
CA GLU A 175 -7.49 -8.69 0.10
C GLU A 175 -8.23 -8.22 -1.16
N ASP A 176 -9.45 -7.66 -1.03
CA ASP A 176 -10.18 -7.06 -2.14
C ASP A 176 -9.44 -5.83 -2.68
N VAL A 177 -8.99 -4.95 -1.79
CA VAL A 177 -8.18 -3.78 -2.17
C VAL A 177 -6.86 -4.21 -2.82
N ALA A 178 -6.23 -5.28 -2.33
CA ALA A 178 -5.00 -5.83 -2.89
C ALA A 178 -5.20 -6.28 -4.33
N ALA A 179 -6.25 -7.04 -4.60
CA ALA A 179 -6.52 -7.59 -5.93
C ALA A 179 -6.66 -6.48 -6.99
N ARG A 180 -7.49 -5.44 -6.71
CA ARG A 180 -7.68 -4.34 -7.67
C ARG A 180 -6.46 -3.43 -7.79
N SER A 181 -5.77 -3.16 -6.68
CA SER A 181 -4.59 -2.28 -6.68
C SER A 181 -3.39 -2.92 -7.36
N GLU A 182 -3.20 -4.24 -7.22
CA GLU A 182 -2.13 -4.97 -7.91
C GLU A 182 -2.33 -4.96 -9.42
N GLN A 183 -3.58 -5.19 -9.88
CA GLN A 183 -3.90 -5.10 -11.30
C GLN A 183 -3.65 -3.70 -11.84
N ALA A 184 -4.09 -2.66 -11.11
CA ALA A 184 -3.88 -1.28 -11.50
C ALA A 184 -2.39 -0.92 -11.59
N LEU A 185 -1.58 -1.34 -10.60
CA LEU A 185 -0.14 -1.11 -10.59
C LEU A 185 0.56 -1.81 -11.77
N THR A 186 0.13 -3.03 -12.09
CA THR A 186 0.67 -3.81 -13.23
C THR A 186 0.37 -3.11 -14.54
N ASN A 187 -0.88 -2.73 -14.76
CA ASN A 187 -1.31 -2.01 -15.97
C ASN A 187 -0.54 -0.70 -16.12
N LEU A 188 -0.42 0.08 -15.06
CA LEU A 188 0.28 1.35 -15.06
C LEU A 188 1.74 1.21 -15.52
N ALA A 189 2.45 0.19 -15.04
CA ALA A 189 3.83 -0.05 -15.42
C ALA A 189 3.97 -0.51 -16.89
N LEU A 190 3.01 -1.30 -17.39
CA LEU A 190 2.98 -1.78 -18.77
C LEU A 190 2.63 -0.68 -19.76
N GLU A 191 1.70 0.21 -19.42
CA GLU A 191 1.22 1.29 -20.29
C GLU A 191 2.21 2.46 -20.34
N HIS A 192 3.02 2.66 -19.29
CA HIS A 192 3.90 3.80 -19.14
C HIS A 192 5.34 3.41 -18.78
N PRO A 193 6.01 2.54 -19.57
CA PRO A 193 7.35 2.07 -19.25
C PRO A 193 8.36 3.22 -19.19
N GLY A 194 9.14 3.28 -18.12
CA GLY A 194 10.19 4.27 -17.90
C GLY A 194 9.71 5.69 -17.59
N LYS A 195 8.41 5.90 -17.40
CA LYS A 195 7.80 7.19 -17.02
C LYS A 195 7.84 7.42 -15.52
N THR A 196 7.71 8.68 -15.11
CA THR A 196 7.48 9.10 -13.73
C THR A 196 6.03 9.53 -13.57
N ILE A 197 5.30 8.87 -12.67
CA ILE A 197 3.85 8.99 -12.52
C ILE A 197 3.52 9.41 -11.10
N ILE A 198 2.64 10.38 -10.96
CA ILE A 198 2.03 10.73 -9.67
C ILE A 198 0.68 10.05 -9.59
N VAL A 199 0.43 9.27 -8.53
CA VAL A 199 -0.87 8.64 -8.25
C VAL A 199 -1.40 9.17 -6.94
N VAL A 200 -2.45 9.99 -7.00
CA VAL A 200 -3.11 10.52 -5.79
C VAL A 200 -4.21 9.57 -5.34
N THR A 201 -4.02 8.98 -4.17
CA THR A 201 -4.88 7.91 -3.66
C THR A 201 -5.02 7.98 -2.14
N HIS A 202 -5.21 6.87 -1.47
CA HIS A 202 -5.67 6.76 -0.09
C HIS A 202 -4.79 5.87 0.77
N ASN A 203 -5.09 5.86 2.08
CA ASN A 203 -4.31 5.16 3.09
C ASN A 203 -4.29 3.65 2.89
N TYR A 204 -5.47 3.01 2.72
CA TYR A 204 -5.57 1.55 2.58
C TYR A 204 -4.88 1.06 1.31
N VAL A 205 -5.11 1.77 0.21
CA VAL A 205 -4.50 1.45 -1.09
C VAL A 205 -2.97 1.47 -0.99
N ILE A 206 -2.39 2.55 -0.42
CA ILE A 206 -0.92 2.66 -0.31
C ILE A 206 -0.35 1.59 0.62
N ARG A 207 -0.96 1.34 1.78
CA ARG A 207 -0.50 0.29 2.71
C ARG A 207 -0.52 -1.09 2.06
N THR A 208 -1.59 -1.40 1.36
CA THR A 208 -1.75 -2.64 0.60
C THR A 208 -0.69 -2.79 -0.49
N LEU A 209 -0.48 -1.74 -1.29
CA LEU A 209 0.56 -1.72 -2.32
C LEU A 209 1.95 -1.92 -1.75
N VAL A 210 2.27 -1.32 -0.61
CA VAL A 210 3.56 -1.52 0.06
C VAL A 210 3.75 -2.98 0.47
N ALA A 211 2.74 -3.64 1.05
CA ALA A 211 2.81 -5.05 1.38
C ALA A 211 3.05 -5.92 0.13
N LEU A 212 2.32 -5.66 -0.96
CA LEU A 212 2.48 -6.36 -2.25
C LEU A 212 3.88 -6.16 -2.86
N VAL A 213 4.37 -4.92 -2.89
CA VAL A 213 5.69 -4.58 -3.45
C VAL A 213 6.82 -5.26 -2.69
N LEU A 214 6.69 -5.41 -1.37
CA LEU A 214 7.66 -6.07 -0.51
C LEU A 214 7.54 -7.60 -0.54
N GLY A 215 6.49 -8.17 -1.13
CA GLY A 215 6.15 -9.59 -0.99
C GLY A 215 5.94 -9.98 0.47
N ALA A 216 5.51 -9.04 1.31
CA ALA A 216 5.26 -9.25 2.73
C ALA A 216 3.87 -9.87 2.96
N PRO A 217 3.66 -10.58 4.07
CA PRO A 217 2.33 -11.00 4.48
C PRO A 217 1.38 -9.80 4.55
N MET A 218 0.10 -9.98 4.15
CA MET A 218 -0.86 -8.85 4.11
C MET A 218 -1.07 -8.21 5.48
N GLU A 219 -0.88 -8.94 6.57
CA GLU A 219 -0.92 -8.43 7.93
C GLU A 219 0.10 -7.31 8.20
N SER A 220 1.14 -7.19 7.36
CA SER A 220 2.11 -6.08 7.42
C SER A 220 1.45 -4.70 7.30
N VAL A 221 0.26 -4.60 6.69
CA VAL A 221 -0.52 -3.36 6.59
C VAL A 221 -0.82 -2.74 7.95
N TYR A 222 -0.93 -3.55 9.02
CA TYR A 222 -1.17 -3.06 10.38
C TYR A 222 0.04 -2.36 11.00
N HIS A 223 1.22 -2.52 10.41
CA HIS A 223 2.48 -1.92 10.86
C HIS A 223 2.94 -0.74 9.99
N LEU A 224 2.13 -0.34 9.01
CA LEU A 224 2.43 0.76 8.10
C LEU A 224 1.61 2.00 8.49
N ASP A 225 2.28 3.14 8.58
CA ASP A 225 1.64 4.44 8.78
C ASP A 225 1.88 5.34 7.57
N VAL A 226 0.79 5.67 6.88
CA VAL A 226 0.81 6.52 5.69
C VAL A 226 0.06 7.80 6.02
N LEU A 227 0.78 8.89 6.20
CA LEU A 227 0.25 10.17 6.67
C LEU A 227 -0.29 11.03 5.53
N PRO A 228 -1.22 11.99 5.78
CA PRO A 228 -1.75 12.88 4.75
C PRO A 228 -0.65 13.62 3.99
N CYS A 229 -0.82 13.74 2.68
CA CYS A 229 0.13 14.32 1.73
C CYS A 229 1.54 13.75 1.81
N SER A 230 1.71 12.53 2.35
CA SER A 230 2.99 11.83 2.27
C SER A 230 3.21 11.22 0.88
N ILE A 231 4.48 11.08 0.50
CA ILE A 231 4.92 10.48 -0.76
C ILE A 231 5.48 9.09 -0.46
N THR A 232 4.94 8.06 -1.11
CA THR A 232 5.50 6.70 -1.12
C THR A 232 5.98 6.39 -2.53
N THR A 233 7.27 6.08 -2.68
CA THR A 233 7.91 5.91 -3.99
C THR A 233 8.14 4.45 -4.29
N VAL A 234 7.61 3.99 -5.43
CA VAL A 234 7.80 2.63 -5.95
C VAL A 234 8.42 2.71 -7.34
N ASN A 235 9.42 1.89 -7.58
CA ASN A 235 9.93 1.60 -8.92
C ASN A 235 9.32 0.30 -9.41
N SER A 236 8.87 0.25 -10.66
CA SER A 236 8.32 -0.95 -11.31
C SER A 236 8.93 -1.14 -12.69
N TRP A 237 9.34 -2.37 -13.01
CA TRP A 237 9.90 -2.73 -14.32
C TRP A 237 8.88 -3.57 -15.10
N ALA A 238 8.54 -3.09 -16.30
CA ALA A 238 7.53 -3.74 -17.13
C ALA A 238 8.00 -5.10 -17.70
N SER A 239 9.30 -5.29 -17.86
CA SER A 239 9.88 -6.47 -18.53
C SER A 239 9.70 -7.78 -17.74
N ASP A 240 9.66 -7.73 -16.41
CA ASP A 240 9.56 -8.91 -15.55
C ASP A 240 8.67 -8.70 -14.32
N GLY A 241 8.04 -7.53 -14.21
CA GLY A 241 7.15 -7.21 -13.09
C GLY A 241 7.86 -6.98 -11.75
N LEU A 242 9.21 -6.86 -11.73
CA LEU A 242 9.94 -6.51 -10.52
C LEU A 242 9.48 -5.15 -10.00
N ARG A 243 9.33 -5.05 -8.70
CA ARG A 243 8.98 -3.81 -7.99
C ARG A 243 9.94 -3.57 -6.84
N ALA A 244 10.20 -2.31 -6.54
CA ALA A 244 11.06 -1.94 -5.41
C ALA A 244 10.50 -0.72 -4.69
N LEU A 245 10.34 -0.82 -3.37
CA LEU A 245 10.00 0.31 -2.53
C LEU A 245 11.24 1.19 -2.34
N ARG A 246 11.15 2.48 -2.67
CA ARG A 246 12.25 3.46 -2.58
C ARG A 246 12.10 4.40 -1.41
N GLY A 247 10.88 4.71 -1.01
CA GLY A 247 10.55 5.58 0.12
C GLY A 247 9.15 5.28 0.61
N LEU A 248 8.91 5.44 1.90
CA LEU A 248 7.60 5.21 2.53
C LEU A 248 7.19 6.44 3.33
N SER A 249 6.01 6.97 3.04
CA SER A 249 5.36 8.05 3.81
C SER A 249 6.27 9.25 4.08
N GLU A 250 7.07 9.66 3.07
CA GLU A 250 7.97 10.81 3.16
C GLU A 250 7.18 12.12 3.29
N ARG A 251 7.54 12.96 4.28
CA ARG A 251 6.85 14.23 4.59
C ARG A 251 7.80 15.41 4.84
N SER A 252 9.04 15.34 4.40
CA SER A 252 10.02 16.41 4.61
C SER A 252 9.62 17.76 4.01
N HIS A 253 8.70 17.75 3.04
CA HIS A 253 8.13 18.95 2.41
C HIS A 253 7.03 19.63 3.25
N LEU A 254 6.52 18.97 4.29
CA LEU A 254 5.53 19.51 5.22
C LEU A 254 6.26 20.00 6.48
N LYS A 255 6.72 21.25 6.46
CA LYS A 255 7.40 21.90 7.59
C LYS A 255 6.50 22.91 8.25
#